data_f7ac4763fb8729519f710083c2d26406
#
_entry.id   f7ac4763fb8729519f710083c2d26406
#
_cell.length_a   1.000
_cell.length_b   1.000
_cell.length_c   1.000
_cell.angle_alpha   90.00
_cell.angle_beta   90.00
_cell.angle_gamma   90.00
#
_symmetry.space_group_name_H-M   'P 1'
#
loop_
_entity.id
_entity.type
_entity.pdbx_description
1 polymer ?
#
loop_
_entity_poly.entity_id
_entity_poly.type
_entity_poly.pdbx_seq_one_letter_code
_entity_poly.pdbx_strand_id
1 'polypeptide(L)'
;MKKLLFKAVLLFSLISFLNSCATDRSIAQHISDYENTVADDPVCFIQRNDGTIQNFATLKLVTGVFTSPHLLADGQVKIKPEEIKAYQNQDHYAVSQKLLVSGKQSHVARETLPGFAIRVVKGKVNVYCKKFYNGERAVNEYYLQPGEEGQIKLYSPQLMNEIVKNDAAAYNYFNSKTVKEHMPQKLLAAVQLYNNNQMVSRN
;
A
#
# COMPACT_ATOMS: atom_id res chain seq x y z
N MET A 1 -52.73 23.35 18.59
CA MET A 1 -51.38 23.84 18.30
C MET A 1 -50.24 23.08 18.96
N LYS A 2 -50.36 22.51 20.16
CA LYS A 2 -49.30 21.74 20.84
C LYS A 2 -48.86 20.45 20.14
N LYS A 3 -49.76 19.74 19.39
CA LYS A 3 -49.45 18.49 18.69
C LYS A 3 -48.65 18.67 17.40
N LEU A 4 -48.66 19.87 16.79
CA LEU A 4 -47.90 20.15 15.58
C LEU A 4 -46.42 20.46 15.87
N LEU A 5 -46.17 21.13 17.01
CA LEU A 5 -44.80 21.42 17.45
C LEU A 5 -44.00 20.13 17.80
N PHE A 6 -44.66 19.13 18.37
CA PHE A 6 -44.00 17.90 18.76
C PHE A 6 -43.56 17.04 17.54
N LYS A 7 -44.33 17.09 16.44
CA LYS A 7 -43.96 16.41 15.19
C LYS A 7 -42.80 17.10 14.47
N ALA A 8 -42.69 18.42 14.54
CA ALA A 8 -41.59 19.18 13.94
C ALA A 8 -40.24 18.93 14.65
N VAL A 9 -40.24 18.81 15.99
CA VAL A 9 -39.06 18.54 16.78
C VAL A 9 -38.56 17.09 16.55
N LEU A 10 -39.47 16.12 16.35
CA LEU A 10 -39.08 14.73 16.09
C LEU A 10 -38.47 14.55 14.68
N LEU A 11 -38.93 15.37 13.70
CA LEU A 11 -38.40 15.32 12.34
C LEU A 11 -36.97 15.93 12.26
N PHE A 12 -36.71 16.96 13.10
CA PHE A 12 -35.41 17.62 13.11
C PHE A 12 -34.31 16.78 13.80
N SER A 13 -34.68 15.94 14.76
CA SER A 13 -33.72 15.04 15.44
C SER A 13 -33.27 13.86 14.59
N LEU A 14 -34.03 13.47 13.55
CA LEU A 14 -33.68 12.36 12.68
C LEU A 14 -32.65 12.72 11.60
N ILE A 15 -32.47 14.02 11.32
CA ILE A 15 -31.53 14.50 10.28
C ILE A 15 -30.09 14.60 10.81
N SER A 16 -29.92 14.59 12.15
CA SER A 16 -28.59 14.76 12.77
C SER A 16 -27.74 13.48 12.82
N PHE A 17 -28.29 12.31 12.46
CA PHE A 17 -27.55 11.04 12.52
C PHE A 17 -26.90 10.60 11.19
N LEU A 18 -27.03 11.38 10.10
CA LEU A 18 -26.49 11.00 8.80
C LEU A 18 -25.09 11.56 8.48
N ASN A 19 -24.44 12.25 9.42
CA ASN A 19 -23.12 12.87 9.18
C ASN A 19 -21.95 12.13 9.84
N SER A 20 -22.08 10.84 10.15
CA SER A 20 -20.99 10.09 10.78
C SER A 20 -20.54 8.89 9.96
N CYS A 21 -20.07 9.13 8.72
CA CYS A 21 -19.30 8.14 7.95
C CYS A 21 -18.46 8.84 6.85
N ALA A 22 -17.56 9.76 7.23
CA ALA A 22 -16.73 10.46 6.25
C ALA A 22 -15.26 10.58 6.70
N THR A 23 -14.69 9.56 7.34
CA THR A 23 -13.29 9.67 7.81
C THR A 23 -12.33 8.65 7.21
N ASP A 24 -12.81 7.65 6.45
CA ASP A 24 -11.91 6.62 5.88
C ASP A 24 -11.58 6.80 4.39
N ARG A 25 -12.25 7.73 3.70
CA ARG A 25 -11.99 7.97 2.26
C ARG A 25 -10.80 8.88 1.96
N SER A 26 -10.43 9.76 2.88
CA SER A 26 -9.36 10.75 2.61
C SER A 26 -7.95 10.15 2.57
N ILE A 27 -7.70 9.08 3.30
CA ILE A 27 -6.36 8.47 3.39
C ILE A 27 -6.08 7.56 2.19
N ALA A 28 -7.09 6.81 1.73
CA ALA A 28 -6.95 6.01 0.51
C ALA A 28 -6.80 6.88 -0.75
N GLN A 29 -7.47 8.03 -0.80
CA GLN A 29 -7.34 9.01 -1.88
C GLN A 29 -5.98 9.71 -1.87
N HIS A 30 -5.44 10.09 -0.71
CA HIS A 30 -4.10 10.69 -0.63
C HIS A 30 -2.97 9.73 -1.03
N ILE A 31 -3.14 8.43 -0.84
CA ILE A 31 -2.16 7.43 -1.29
C ILE A 31 -2.24 7.24 -2.81
N SER A 32 -3.44 7.31 -3.42
CA SER A 32 -3.62 7.20 -4.87
C SER A 32 -3.15 8.44 -5.63
N ASP A 33 -3.25 9.63 -5.03
CA ASP A 33 -2.87 10.88 -5.69
C ASP A 33 -1.34 11.06 -5.82
N TYR A 34 -0.54 10.33 -5.01
CA TYR A 34 0.93 10.37 -5.12
C TYR A 34 1.50 9.42 -6.20
N GLU A 35 0.77 8.41 -6.64
CA GLU A 35 1.20 7.55 -7.77
C GLU A 35 0.99 8.20 -9.15
N ASN A 36 0.17 9.26 -9.25
CA ASN A 36 -0.28 9.85 -10.51
C ASN A 36 0.59 10.98 -11.07
N THR A 37 1.83 11.18 -10.63
CA THR A 37 2.69 12.27 -11.13
C THR A 37 3.69 11.86 -12.24
N VAL A 38 3.56 10.68 -12.82
CA VAL A 38 4.29 10.33 -14.05
C VAL A 38 3.27 9.84 -15.07
N ALA A 39 2.93 10.72 -16.02
CA ALA A 39 2.08 10.43 -17.16
C ALA A 39 2.86 9.63 -18.23
N ASP A 40 3.15 8.38 -17.91
CA ASP A 40 3.36 7.32 -18.87
C ASP A 40 2.31 6.26 -18.56
N ASP A 41 1.60 5.79 -19.59
CA ASP A 41 0.64 4.68 -19.44
C ASP A 41 1.32 3.57 -18.63
N PRO A 42 0.71 3.09 -17.53
CA PRO A 42 1.38 2.13 -16.67
C PRO A 42 1.69 0.87 -17.47
N VAL A 43 2.96 0.69 -17.81
CA VAL A 43 3.42 -0.49 -18.55
C VAL A 43 3.18 -1.70 -17.65
N CYS A 44 2.21 -2.54 -18.05
CA CYS A 44 1.97 -3.80 -17.35
C CYS A 44 3.09 -4.77 -17.65
N PHE A 45 3.69 -5.33 -16.61
CA PHE A 45 4.74 -6.33 -16.78
C PHE A 45 4.74 -7.36 -15.65
N ILE A 46 5.37 -8.49 -15.92
CA ILE A 46 5.79 -9.44 -14.89
C ILE A 46 7.30 -9.55 -14.90
N GLN A 47 7.88 -9.84 -13.75
CA GLN A 47 9.24 -10.30 -13.62
C GLN A 47 9.23 -11.77 -13.19
N ARG A 48 9.72 -12.66 -14.05
CA ARG A 48 9.82 -14.09 -13.77
C ARG A 48 10.88 -14.39 -12.72
N ASN A 49 10.85 -15.59 -12.17
CA ASN A 49 11.82 -16.03 -11.15
C ASN A 49 13.27 -16.01 -11.65
N ASP A 50 13.50 -16.23 -12.94
CA ASP A 50 14.81 -16.14 -13.59
C ASP A 50 15.29 -14.70 -13.86
N GLY A 51 14.44 -13.70 -13.61
CA GLY A 51 14.73 -12.29 -13.83
C GLY A 51 14.19 -11.72 -15.15
N THR A 52 13.72 -12.56 -16.06
CA THR A 52 13.14 -12.13 -17.34
C THR A 52 11.92 -11.24 -17.12
N ILE A 53 11.86 -10.11 -17.82
CA ILE A 53 10.71 -9.20 -17.82
C ILE A 53 9.88 -9.44 -19.08
N GLN A 54 8.56 -9.55 -18.91
CA GLN A 54 7.58 -9.67 -19.99
C GLN A 54 6.55 -8.58 -19.86
N ASN A 55 6.36 -7.80 -20.92
CA ASN A 55 5.38 -6.71 -20.97
C ASN A 55 4.06 -7.18 -21.58
N PHE A 56 2.95 -6.57 -21.14
CA PHE A 56 1.59 -6.85 -21.56
C PHE A 56 0.81 -5.54 -21.71
N ALA A 57 -0.21 -5.54 -22.57
CA ALA A 57 -1.13 -4.42 -22.65
C ALA A 57 -2.03 -4.34 -21.41
N THR A 58 -2.45 -5.49 -20.90
CA THR A 58 -3.29 -5.56 -19.67
C THR A 58 -2.85 -6.70 -18.76
N LEU A 59 -2.99 -6.48 -17.45
CA LEU A 59 -2.68 -7.50 -16.46
C LEU A 59 -3.70 -7.44 -15.33
N LYS A 60 -4.65 -8.37 -15.33
CA LYS A 60 -5.77 -8.39 -14.38
C LYS A 60 -5.58 -9.47 -13.32
N LEU A 61 -5.81 -9.10 -12.05
CA LEU A 61 -5.88 -10.06 -10.96
C LEU A 61 -7.23 -10.82 -11.03
N VAL A 62 -7.16 -12.12 -11.14
CA VAL A 62 -8.32 -13.01 -11.10
C VAL A 62 -8.32 -13.76 -9.78
N THR A 63 -9.38 -13.56 -8.99
CA THR A 63 -9.61 -14.22 -7.71
C THR A 63 -11.04 -14.73 -7.64
N GLY A 64 -11.31 -15.74 -6.83
CA GLY A 64 -12.66 -16.28 -6.63
C GLY A 64 -12.67 -17.46 -5.68
N VAL A 65 -13.85 -17.82 -5.20
CA VAL A 65 -14.02 -18.93 -4.23
C VAL A 65 -13.59 -20.27 -4.82
N PHE A 66 -13.81 -20.46 -6.14
CA PHE A 66 -13.49 -21.71 -6.84
C PHE A 66 -12.34 -21.57 -7.86
N THR A 67 -11.64 -20.43 -7.83
CA THR A 67 -10.58 -20.14 -8.79
C THR A 67 -9.29 -19.87 -8.04
N SER A 68 -8.24 -20.63 -8.34
CA SER A 68 -6.91 -20.32 -7.81
C SER A 68 -6.48 -18.93 -8.27
N PRO A 69 -6.07 -18.02 -7.37
CA PRO A 69 -5.66 -16.66 -7.71
C PRO A 69 -4.54 -16.68 -8.75
N HIS A 70 -4.67 -15.84 -9.79
CA HIS A 70 -3.68 -15.72 -10.86
C HIS A 70 -3.79 -14.35 -11.54
N LEU A 71 -2.77 -13.97 -12.31
CA LEU A 71 -2.87 -12.86 -13.24
C LEU A 71 -3.34 -13.38 -14.61
N LEU A 72 -4.22 -12.61 -15.25
CA LEU A 72 -4.64 -12.84 -16.63
C LEU A 72 -4.05 -11.72 -17.50
N ALA A 73 -3.06 -12.07 -18.32
CA ALA A 73 -2.40 -11.15 -19.23
C ALA A 73 -3.11 -11.14 -20.59
N ASP A 74 -3.44 -9.94 -21.08
CA ASP A 74 -4.12 -9.67 -22.35
C ASP A 74 -5.39 -10.53 -22.57
N GLY A 75 -6.06 -10.85 -21.47
CA GLY A 75 -7.30 -11.65 -21.48
C GLY A 75 -7.11 -13.13 -21.83
N GLN A 76 -5.90 -13.61 -22.03
CA GLN A 76 -5.62 -14.95 -22.56
C GLN A 76 -4.61 -15.75 -21.74
N VAL A 77 -3.48 -15.13 -21.34
CA VAL A 77 -2.38 -15.85 -20.71
C VAL A 77 -2.55 -15.86 -19.19
N LYS A 78 -2.68 -17.05 -18.62
CA LYS A 78 -2.74 -17.26 -17.18
C LYS A 78 -1.33 -17.35 -16.60
N ILE A 79 -1.04 -16.51 -15.60
CA ILE A 79 0.26 -16.46 -14.90
C ILE A 79 0.02 -16.75 -13.42
N LYS A 80 0.68 -17.76 -12.89
CA LYS A 80 0.54 -18.20 -11.51
C LYS A 80 1.51 -17.45 -10.58
N PRO A 81 1.17 -17.28 -9.29
CA PRO A 81 2.06 -16.63 -8.32
C PRO A 81 3.45 -17.25 -8.21
N GLU A 82 3.54 -18.57 -8.39
CA GLU A 82 4.80 -19.33 -8.25
C GLU A 82 5.81 -19.04 -9.36
N GLU A 83 5.34 -18.55 -10.52
CA GLU A 83 6.14 -18.32 -11.73
C GLU A 83 6.89 -16.99 -11.71
N ILE A 84 6.48 -16.07 -10.83
CA ILE A 84 6.94 -14.69 -10.85
C ILE A 84 7.45 -14.22 -9.49
N LYS A 85 8.34 -13.25 -9.51
CA LYS A 85 8.84 -12.55 -8.30
C LYS A 85 8.33 -11.13 -8.16
N ALA A 86 7.84 -10.51 -9.24
CA ALA A 86 7.21 -9.19 -9.20
C ALA A 86 6.25 -9.01 -10.38
N TYR A 87 5.31 -8.08 -10.25
CA TYR A 87 4.46 -7.62 -11.34
C TYR A 87 4.06 -6.16 -11.14
N GLN A 88 3.77 -5.48 -12.26
CA GLN A 88 3.11 -4.20 -12.34
C GLN A 88 1.85 -4.38 -13.17
N ASN A 89 0.70 -4.05 -12.61
CA ASN A 89 -0.55 -3.92 -13.36
C ASN A 89 -0.94 -2.43 -13.45
N GLN A 90 -2.16 -2.15 -13.90
CA GLN A 90 -2.68 -0.78 -13.99
C GLN A 90 -2.80 -0.09 -12.63
N ASP A 91 -2.98 -0.87 -11.55
CA ASP A 91 -3.29 -0.33 -10.22
C ASP A 91 -2.04 -0.20 -9.34
N HIS A 92 -1.09 -1.15 -9.42
CA HIS A 92 0.04 -1.18 -8.49
C HIS A 92 1.20 -2.07 -8.96
N TYR A 93 2.37 -1.82 -8.38
CA TYR A 93 3.52 -2.72 -8.42
C TYR A 93 3.54 -3.60 -7.16
N ALA A 94 3.78 -4.89 -7.33
CA ALA A 94 3.86 -5.83 -6.21
C ALA A 94 5.01 -6.82 -6.36
N VAL A 95 5.57 -7.24 -5.22
CA VAL A 95 6.69 -8.18 -5.13
C VAL A 95 6.31 -9.42 -4.32
N SER A 96 6.86 -10.56 -4.72
CA SER A 96 6.66 -11.84 -4.03
C SER A 96 7.31 -11.82 -2.63
N GLN A 97 6.67 -12.47 -1.67
CA GLN A 97 7.22 -12.69 -0.33
C GLN A 97 8.58 -13.44 -0.33
N LYS A 98 8.94 -14.09 -1.42
CA LYS A 98 10.29 -14.70 -1.58
C LYS A 98 11.41 -13.66 -1.57
N LEU A 99 11.11 -12.40 -1.90
CA LEU A 99 12.05 -11.28 -1.87
C LEU A 99 12.07 -10.55 -0.51
N LEU A 100 11.14 -10.88 0.38
CA LEU A 100 10.98 -10.22 1.68
C LEU A 100 11.86 -10.90 2.73
N VAL A 101 12.70 -10.12 3.40
CA VAL A 101 13.51 -10.60 4.52
C VAL A 101 12.66 -10.54 5.79
N SER A 102 12.42 -11.70 6.40
CA SER A 102 11.52 -11.87 7.53
C SER A 102 10.05 -11.66 7.15
N GLY A 103 9.16 -11.81 8.12
CA GLY A 103 7.72 -11.71 7.90
C GLY A 103 7.05 -13.08 7.80
N LYS A 104 5.73 -13.09 7.96
CA LYS A 104 4.92 -14.31 7.95
C LYS A 104 4.62 -14.74 6.51
N GLN A 105 4.70 -16.02 6.23
CA GLN A 105 4.15 -16.54 4.98
C GLN A 105 2.63 -16.44 4.99
N SER A 106 2.06 -16.06 3.87
CA SER A 106 0.62 -15.87 3.72
C SER A 106 0.14 -16.50 2.40
N HIS A 107 -0.93 -17.28 2.50
CA HIS A 107 -1.57 -17.94 1.36
C HIS A 107 -2.90 -17.28 0.97
N VAL A 108 -3.38 -16.34 1.78
CA VAL A 108 -4.63 -15.61 1.52
C VAL A 108 -4.29 -14.11 1.45
N ALA A 109 -4.35 -13.55 0.26
CA ALA A 109 -4.16 -12.14 0.03
C ALA A 109 -5.49 -11.42 -0.22
N ARG A 110 -5.46 -10.13 0.02
CA ARG A 110 -6.51 -9.19 -0.35
C ARG A 110 -5.89 -8.15 -1.29
N GLU A 111 -6.47 -7.92 -2.44
CA GLU A 111 -6.01 -6.92 -3.41
C GLU A 111 -4.75 -7.31 -4.24
N THR A 112 -4.09 -8.42 -3.93
CA THR A 112 -2.91 -8.91 -4.69
C THR A 112 -2.98 -10.42 -4.91
N LEU A 113 -1.99 -10.96 -5.61
CA LEU A 113 -1.69 -12.39 -5.57
C LEU A 113 -1.34 -12.82 -4.14
N PRO A 114 -1.69 -14.05 -3.72
CA PRO A 114 -1.26 -14.60 -2.45
C PRO A 114 0.25 -14.54 -2.28
N GLY A 115 0.71 -14.05 -1.12
CA GLY A 115 2.13 -13.92 -0.84
C GLY A 115 2.82 -12.74 -1.53
N PHE A 116 2.07 -11.75 -2.04
CA PHE A 116 2.65 -10.54 -2.62
C PHE A 116 2.42 -9.32 -1.72
N ALA A 117 3.36 -8.38 -1.76
CA ALA A 117 3.32 -7.10 -1.08
C ALA A 117 3.26 -5.96 -2.12
N ILE A 118 2.30 -5.04 -1.98
CA ILE A 118 2.15 -3.86 -2.84
C ILE A 118 3.17 -2.81 -2.43
N ARG A 119 3.83 -2.16 -3.39
CA ARG A 119 4.63 -0.97 -3.14
C ARG A 119 3.69 0.22 -2.93
N VAL A 120 3.65 0.74 -1.71
CA VAL A 120 2.79 1.87 -1.31
C VAL A 120 3.53 3.21 -1.27
N VAL A 121 4.86 3.19 -1.28
CA VAL A 121 5.70 4.39 -1.48
C VAL A 121 6.86 4.01 -2.39
N LYS A 122 7.09 4.81 -3.44
CA LYS A 122 8.24 4.72 -4.33
C LYS A 122 9.19 5.88 -4.06
N GLY A 123 10.50 5.63 -4.01
CA GLY A 123 11.51 6.66 -3.83
C GLY A 123 12.87 6.11 -3.46
N LYS A 124 13.71 6.92 -2.85
CA LYS A 124 15.01 6.47 -2.31
C LYS A 124 14.84 5.38 -1.27
N VAL A 125 13.71 5.41 -0.55
CA VAL A 125 13.22 4.30 0.26
C VAL A 125 11.86 3.91 -0.28
N ASN A 126 11.74 2.65 -0.75
CA ASN A 126 10.45 2.08 -1.11
C ASN A 126 9.80 1.49 0.14
N VAL A 127 8.47 1.61 0.23
CA VAL A 127 7.67 0.94 1.26
C VAL A 127 6.73 -0.04 0.60
N TYR A 128 6.70 -1.26 1.12
CA TYR A 128 5.77 -2.29 0.68
C TYR A 128 4.81 -2.64 1.81
N CYS A 129 3.56 -2.96 1.45
CA CYS A 129 2.53 -3.43 2.37
C CYS A 129 2.01 -4.79 1.91
N LYS A 130 2.19 -5.81 2.74
CA LYS A 130 1.59 -7.12 2.54
C LYS A 130 0.31 -7.22 3.35
N LYS A 131 -0.84 -7.28 2.66
CA LYS A 131 -2.17 -7.41 3.26
C LYS A 131 -2.62 -8.86 3.20
N PHE A 132 -2.89 -9.47 4.34
CA PHE A 132 -3.31 -10.86 4.41
C PHE A 132 -4.27 -11.12 5.58
N TYR A 133 -4.90 -12.28 5.58
CA TYR A 133 -5.74 -12.75 6.67
C TYR A 133 -5.00 -13.83 7.47
N ASN A 134 -4.90 -13.66 8.79
CA ASN A 134 -4.14 -14.56 9.66
C ASN A 134 -4.99 -15.64 10.34
N GLY A 135 -6.24 -15.83 9.90
CA GLY A 135 -7.22 -16.72 10.49
C GLY A 135 -8.23 -16.03 11.42
N GLU A 136 -7.85 -14.90 12.02
CA GLU A 136 -8.69 -14.14 12.95
C GLU A 136 -9.08 -12.77 12.39
N ARG A 137 -8.11 -12.08 11.80
CA ARG A 137 -8.29 -10.71 11.27
C ARG A 137 -7.41 -10.41 10.07
N ALA A 138 -7.76 -9.35 9.36
CA ALA A 138 -6.89 -8.76 8.36
C ALA A 138 -5.65 -8.14 9.04
N VAL A 139 -4.47 -8.41 8.47
CA VAL A 139 -3.17 -7.93 8.96
C VAL A 139 -2.45 -7.21 7.84
N ASN A 140 -1.80 -6.09 8.17
CA ASN A 140 -0.90 -5.36 7.29
C ASN A 140 0.52 -5.48 7.84
N GLU A 141 1.44 -6.06 7.08
CA GLU A 141 2.87 -6.04 7.35
C GLU A 141 3.56 -5.06 6.42
N TYR A 142 4.37 -4.17 6.97
CA TYR A 142 5.13 -3.18 6.21
C TYR A 142 6.59 -3.58 6.09
N TYR A 143 7.19 -3.26 4.94
CA TYR A 143 8.57 -3.56 4.63
C TYR A 143 9.23 -2.31 4.05
N LEU A 144 10.52 -2.13 4.32
CA LEU A 144 11.33 -1.02 3.85
C LEU A 144 12.46 -1.54 2.96
N GLN A 145 12.68 -0.85 1.85
CA GLN A 145 13.77 -1.12 0.91
C GLN A 145 14.56 0.17 0.67
N PRO A 146 15.73 0.34 1.30
CA PRO A 146 16.63 1.44 1.00
C PRO A 146 17.29 1.23 -0.38
N GLY A 147 17.00 2.14 -1.32
CA GLY A 147 17.42 2.01 -2.72
C GLY A 147 16.68 0.89 -3.47
N GLU A 148 16.77 0.89 -4.78
CA GLU A 148 16.08 -0.11 -5.62
C GLU A 148 16.71 -1.50 -5.53
N GLU A 149 18.02 -1.58 -5.30
CA GLU A 149 18.77 -2.84 -5.15
C GLU A 149 18.87 -3.33 -3.70
N GLY A 150 18.33 -2.56 -2.75
CA GLY A 150 18.38 -2.89 -1.33
C GLY A 150 17.49 -4.09 -0.98
N GLN A 151 17.83 -4.77 0.11
CA GLN A 151 16.99 -5.84 0.65
C GLN A 151 15.66 -5.27 1.18
N ILE A 152 14.55 -5.95 0.88
CA ILE A 152 13.22 -5.61 1.39
C ILE A 152 13.04 -6.23 2.77
N LYS A 153 13.25 -5.43 3.82
CA LYS A 153 13.25 -5.88 5.22
C LYS A 153 11.95 -5.53 5.94
N LEU A 154 11.49 -6.44 6.80
CA LEU A 154 10.34 -6.15 7.67
C LEU A 154 10.59 -4.87 8.47
N TYR A 155 9.58 -4.00 8.48
CA TYR A 155 9.63 -2.76 9.24
C TYR A 155 9.90 -3.03 10.73
N SER A 156 10.82 -2.25 11.29
CA SER A 156 10.96 -2.05 12.72
C SER A 156 11.30 -0.58 13.01
N PRO A 157 10.99 -0.06 14.21
CA PRO A 157 11.38 1.30 14.59
C PRO A 157 12.90 1.54 14.48
N GLN A 158 13.71 0.53 14.80
CA GLN A 158 15.16 0.59 14.70
C GLN A 158 15.62 0.77 13.25
N LEU A 159 15.09 -0.05 12.31
CA LEU A 159 15.39 0.06 10.88
C LEU A 159 15.00 1.43 10.33
N MET A 160 13.81 1.92 10.72
CA MET A 160 13.36 3.25 10.28
C MET A 160 14.29 4.36 10.78
N ASN A 161 14.69 4.32 12.06
CA ASN A 161 15.63 5.28 12.62
C ASN A 161 16.99 5.26 11.92
N GLU A 162 17.51 4.08 11.57
CA GLU A 162 18.75 3.96 10.78
C GLU A 162 18.63 4.63 9.41
N ILE A 163 17.49 4.45 8.74
CA ILE A 163 17.25 5.04 7.42
C ILE A 163 17.22 6.57 7.49
N VAL A 164 16.48 7.13 8.46
CA VAL A 164 16.24 8.58 8.51
C VAL A 164 17.24 9.35 9.37
N LYS A 165 18.21 8.71 10.02
CA LYS A 165 19.13 9.34 11.00
C LYS A 165 19.85 10.58 10.48
N ASN A 166 20.11 10.66 9.18
CA ASN A 166 20.80 11.77 8.54
C ASN A 166 19.86 12.83 7.95
N ASP A 167 18.54 12.67 8.12
CA ASP A 167 17.52 13.64 7.73
C ASP A 167 16.79 14.11 8.99
N ALA A 168 17.16 15.30 9.47
CA ALA A 168 16.63 15.83 10.73
C ALA A 168 15.09 15.98 10.71
N ALA A 169 14.51 16.36 9.57
CA ALA A 169 13.07 16.57 9.45
C ALA A 169 12.31 15.23 9.56
N ALA A 170 12.71 14.22 8.76
CA ALA A 170 12.11 12.90 8.79
C ALA A 170 12.35 12.20 10.15
N TYR A 171 13.55 12.32 10.71
CA TYR A 171 13.90 11.75 12.02
C TYR A 171 13.05 12.34 13.14
N ASN A 172 12.94 13.68 13.22
CA ASN A 172 12.17 14.36 14.24
C ASN A 172 10.66 14.05 14.10
N TYR A 173 10.14 14.04 12.87
CA TYR A 173 8.75 13.67 12.63
C TYR A 173 8.46 12.24 13.09
N PHE A 174 9.29 11.27 12.70
CA PHE A 174 9.10 9.86 13.08
C PHE A 174 9.18 9.66 14.60
N ASN A 175 10.06 10.36 15.30
CA ASN A 175 10.26 10.22 16.74
C ASN A 175 9.38 11.17 17.58
N SER A 176 8.62 12.08 16.97
CA SER A 176 7.76 13.02 17.68
C SER A 176 6.68 12.31 18.49
N LYS A 177 6.54 12.67 19.77
CA LYS A 177 5.45 12.23 20.64
C LYS A 177 4.17 13.06 20.45
N THR A 178 4.27 14.24 19.83
CA THR A 178 3.15 15.15 19.60
C THR A 178 2.32 14.76 18.38
N VAL A 179 2.90 14.00 17.44
CA VAL A 179 2.20 13.47 16.28
C VAL A 179 1.36 12.28 16.74
N LYS A 180 0.03 12.50 16.86
CA LYS A 180 -0.95 11.48 17.29
C LYS A 180 -1.37 10.55 16.15
N GLU A 181 -0.61 10.47 15.10
CA GLU A 181 -0.90 9.56 13.99
C GLU A 181 -0.67 8.11 14.39
N HIS A 182 -1.54 7.25 13.92
CA HIS A 182 -1.36 5.83 14.09
C HIS A 182 -0.27 5.29 13.17
N MET A 183 0.51 4.31 13.62
CA MET A 183 1.23 3.45 12.71
C MET A 183 0.18 2.74 11.83
N PRO A 184 0.18 2.80 10.51
CA PRO A 184 1.28 3.04 9.58
C PRO A 184 1.40 4.48 9.03
N GLN A 185 0.43 5.37 9.28
CA GLN A 185 0.45 6.73 8.69
C GLN A 185 1.75 7.46 9.01
N LYS A 186 2.18 7.40 10.27
CA LYS A 186 3.44 8.00 10.71
C LYS A 186 4.66 7.45 9.98
N LEU A 187 4.69 6.15 9.70
CA LEU A 187 5.72 5.51 8.90
C LEU A 187 5.74 6.07 7.48
N LEU A 188 4.59 6.05 6.81
CA LEU A 188 4.48 6.48 5.41
C LEU A 188 4.84 7.95 5.24
N ALA A 189 4.32 8.83 6.13
CA ALA A 189 4.62 10.26 6.10
C ALA A 189 6.11 10.56 6.35
N ALA A 190 6.75 9.86 7.29
CA ALA A 190 8.18 10.02 7.55
C ALA A 190 9.04 9.58 6.36
N VAL A 191 8.69 8.47 5.69
CA VAL A 191 9.40 8.01 4.48
C VAL A 191 9.18 8.98 3.31
N GLN A 192 7.96 9.49 3.12
CA GLN A 192 7.68 10.50 2.08
C GLN A 192 8.50 11.76 2.30
N LEU A 193 8.56 12.27 3.54
CA LEU A 193 9.37 13.42 3.90
C LEU A 193 10.86 13.18 3.58
N TYR A 194 11.40 12.03 3.98
CA TYR A 194 12.77 11.62 3.65
C TYR A 194 13.02 11.58 2.14
N ASN A 195 12.14 10.96 1.37
CA ASN A 195 12.28 10.84 -0.07
C ASN A 195 12.27 12.22 -0.76
N ASN A 196 11.38 13.13 -0.33
CA ASN A 196 11.26 14.47 -0.89
C ASN A 196 12.51 15.32 -0.60
N ASN A 197 13.03 15.31 0.62
CA ASN A 197 14.23 16.06 0.99
C ASN A 197 15.47 15.62 0.21
N GLN A 198 15.56 14.33 -0.11
CA GLN A 198 16.67 13.78 -0.88
C GLN A 198 16.60 14.10 -2.40
N MET A 199 15.41 14.45 -2.92
CA MET A 199 15.28 14.94 -4.30
C MET A 199 15.77 16.39 -4.44
N VAL A 200 15.46 17.24 -3.45
CA VAL A 200 15.86 18.67 -3.46
C VAL A 200 17.38 18.84 -3.33
N SER A 201 18.06 17.96 -2.61
CA SER A 201 19.53 18.06 -2.39
C SER A 201 20.38 17.65 -3.60
N ARG A 202 19.76 17.22 -4.73
CA ARG A 202 20.46 16.82 -5.96
C ARG A 202 20.39 17.85 -7.10
N ASN A 203 19.63 18.92 -6.91
CA ASN A 203 19.56 20.08 -7.81
C ASN A 203 20.42 21.22 -7.31
#